data_0a0f1b8963c66468a8fb0f3b2310686b
#
_entry.id   0a0f1b8963c66468a8fb0f3b2310686b
#
_cell.length_a   1.000
_cell.length_b   1.000
_cell.length_c   1.000
_cell.angle_alpha   90.00
_cell.angle_beta   90.00
_cell.angle_gamma   90.00
#
_symmetry.space_group_name_H-M   'P 1'
#
loop_
_entity.id
_entity.type
_entity.pdbx_description
1 polymer ?
#
loop_
_entity_poly.entity_id
_entity_poly.type
_entity_poly.pdbx_seq_one_letter_code
_entity_poly.pdbx_strand_id
1 'polypeptide(L)'
;PNGAGKSTLIRMLTTLIPPTAGTAEIDGIDIVRDPNGVRKAIGVIPQALTSDLELTATENLLIFAKLYGVPREHRKELIAELLAAVELTQWADEPVKKLSGGMRRRVEIARGLVHHPRILFLDEPTTGLDPVSRAGVWEMLRKIKDENQLTVLLTTHYMDEADKLCDRIAIVDHGHLMALDTPIRLKSSIPVDNIIEASFANAPANWEQRLEQLPGVEHVSGNTQAARITTASGAATTTALMSTAAEAGVTVLSLAVQSTTLDDVFVHYTGRQLRDALQEPSAADRSIMVNRGR
;
A
#
# COMPACT_ATOMS: atom_id res chain seq x y z
N PRO A 1 2.64 -8.22 8.31
CA PRO A 1 2.54 -7.77 9.71
C PRO A 1 3.83 -7.15 10.20
N ASN A 2 3.80 -6.54 11.40
CA ASN A 2 5.00 -6.08 12.08
C ASN A 2 5.89 -7.31 12.42
N GLY A 3 7.20 -7.14 12.30
CA GLY A 3 8.13 -8.26 12.54
C GLY A 3 8.20 -9.31 11.44
N ALA A 4 7.45 -9.20 10.35
CA ALA A 4 7.49 -10.15 9.22
C ALA A 4 8.81 -10.12 8.42
N GLY A 5 9.71 -9.17 8.67
CA GLY A 5 10.99 -9.05 7.97
C GLY A 5 11.02 -8.02 6.84
N LYS A 6 9.94 -7.28 6.58
CA LYS A 6 9.84 -6.31 5.46
C LYS A 6 10.95 -5.25 5.48
N SER A 7 11.10 -4.53 6.58
CA SER A 7 12.15 -3.49 6.71
C SER A 7 13.57 -4.09 6.71
N THR A 8 13.73 -5.32 7.22
CA THR A 8 15.01 -6.02 7.14
C THR A 8 15.39 -6.34 5.69
N LEU A 9 14.41 -6.81 4.90
CA LEU A 9 14.60 -7.04 3.46
C LEU A 9 14.97 -5.74 2.73
N ILE A 10 14.25 -4.64 2.97
CA ILE A 10 14.60 -3.33 2.40
C ILE A 10 16.02 -2.94 2.78
N ARG A 11 16.43 -3.07 4.04
CA ARG A 11 17.78 -2.72 4.49
C ARG A 11 18.87 -3.56 3.81
N MET A 12 18.61 -4.83 3.52
CA MET A 12 19.53 -5.67 2.74
C MET A 12 19.59 -5.23 1.28
N LEU A 13 18.45 -5.05 0.63
CA LEU A 13 18.38 -4.60 -0.77
C LEU A 13 19.00 -3.22 -0.97
N THR A 14 18.82 -2.31 -0.02
CA THR A 14 19.40 -0.96 -0.05
C THR A 14 20.86 -0.91 0.46
N THR A 15 21.47 -2.05 0.70
CA THR A 15 22.87 -2.21 1.16
C THR A 15 23.20 -1.56 2.50
N LEU A 16 22.17 -1.30 3.35
CA LEU A 16 22.38 -0.79 4.71
C LEU A 16 22.92 -1.87 5.66
N ILE A 17 22.51 -3.12 5.45
CA ILE A 17 23.04 -4.31 6.15
C ILE A 17 23.37 -5.38 5.12
N PRO A 18 24.48 -6.14 5.29
CA PRO A 18 24.79 -7.25 4.41
C PRO A 18 23.82 -8.43 4.68
N PRO A 19 23.44 -9.21 3.64
CA PRO A 19 22.75 -10.47 3.86
C PRO A 19 23.70 -11.51 4.48
N THR A 20 23.17 -12.38 5.36
CA THR A 20 23.96 -13.48 5.95
C THR A 20 24.30 -14.55 4.91
N ALA A 21 23.40 -14.75 3.94
CA ALA A 21 23.59 -15.67 2.81
C ALA A 21 22.73 -15.22 1.63
N GLY A 22 23.07 -15.70 0.44
CA GLY A 22 22.40 -15.32 -0.80
C GLY A 22 22.84 -13.95 -1.32
N THR A 23 22.25 -13.52 -2.43
CA THR A 23 22.46 -12.22 -3.05
C THR A 23 21.19 -11.75 -3.74
N ALA A 24 21.19 -10.49 -4.20
CA ALA A 24 20.14 -9.92 -5.03
C ALA A 24 20.77 -8.94 -6.02
N GLU A 25 20.08 -8.71 -7.12
CA GLU A 25 20.45 -7.72 -8.12
C GLU A 25 19.43 -6.58 -8.15
N ILE A 26 19.92 -5.35 -8.15
CA ILE A 26 19.14 -4.13 -8.26
C ILE A 26 19.62 -3.39 -9.52
N ASP A 27 18.74 -3.24 -10.49
CA ASP A 27 19.12 -2.66 -11.81
C ASP A 27 20.33 -3.37 -12.46
N GLY A 28 20.41 -4.71 -12.30
CA GLY A 28 21.53 -5.51 -12.80
C GLY A 28 22.82 -5.42 -11.97
N ILE A 29 22.79 -4.73 -10.82
CA ILE A 29 23.95 -4.54 -9.93
C ILE A 29 23.78 -5.44 -8.71
N ASP A 30 24.76 -6.31 -8.44
CA ASP A 30 24.77 -7.19 -7.27
C ASP A 30 24.99 -6.39 -5.98
N ILE A 31 24.07 -6.55 -5.02
CA ILE A 31 24.08 -5.79 -3.75
C ILE A 31 25.31 -6.08 -2.86
N VAL A 32 25.95 -7.24 -3.02
CA VAL A 32 27.12 -7.66 -2.23
C VAL A 32 28.41 -7.24 -2.91
N ARG A 33 28.50 -7.39 -4.24
CA ARG A 33 29.71 -7.12 -5.02
C ARG A 33 29.93 -5.64 -5.28
N ASP A 34 28.84 -4.89 -5.57
CA ASP A 34 28.92 -3.44 -5.81
C ASP A 34 27.82 -2.65 -5.06
N PRO A 35 27.91 -2.57 -3.72
CA PRO A 35 26.95 -1.81 -2.93
C PRO A 35 26.95 -0.30 -3.26
N ASN A 36 28.06 0.24 -3.76
CA ASN A 36 28.15 1.65 -4.12
C ASN A 36 27.42 1.95 -5.44
N GLY A 37 27.51 1.05 -6.42
CA GLY A 37 26.72 1.11 -7.65
C GLY A 37 25.23 1.08 -7.33
N VAL A 38 24.80 0.15 -6.47
CA VAL A 38 23.39 0.07 -6.03
C VAL A 38 22.92 1.38 -5.42
N ARG A 39 23.67 1.97 -4.46
CA ARG A 39 23.29 3.24 -3.80
C ARG A 39 23.14 4.42 -4.75
N LYS A 40 23.85 4.42 -5.87
CA LYS A 40 23.71 5.44 -6.91
C LYS A 40 22.47 5.26 -7.75
N ALA A 41 22.00 4.02 -7.91
CA ALA A 41 20.84 3.68 -8.74
C ALA A 41 19.51 3.80 -7.98
N ILE A 42 19.53 3.84 -6.63
CA ILE A 42 18.33 3.79 -5.81
C ILE A 42 18.09 5.07 -5.02
N GLY A 43 16.81 5.45 -4.85
CA GLY A 43 16.36 6.37 -3.82
C GLY A 43 15.78 5.58 -2.64
N VAL A 44 16.02 6.05 -1.42
CA VAL A 44 15.53 5.37 -0.21
C VAL A 44 14.82 6.37 0.69
N ILE A 45 13.57 6.10 0.99
CA ILE A 45 12.75 6.90 1.91
C ILE A 45 12.40 6.01 3.11
N PRO A 46 13.06 6.21 4.26
CA PRO A 46 12.79 5.44 5.47
C PRO A 46 11.43 5.78 6.07
N GLN A 47 10.94 4.94 6.97
CA GLN A 47 9.72 5.17 7.73
C GLN A 47 9.80 6.46 8.56
N ALA A 48 10.91 6.66 9.28
CA ALA A 48 11.14 7.87 10.05
C ALA A 48 11.44 9.07 9.13
N LEU A 49 10.94 10.25 9.50
CA LEU A 49 11.30 11.49 8.83
C LEU A 49 12.75 11.86 9.20
N THR A 50 13.55 12.18 8.21
CA THR A 50 14.98 12.47 8.33
C THR A 50 15.36 13.86 7.83
N SER A 51 14.38 14.63 7.33
CA SER A 51 14.57 16.04 6.98
C SER A 51 14.88 16.89 8.21
N ASP A 52 15.76 17.87 8.05
CA ASP A 52 16.03 18.86 9.08
C ASP A 52 14.83 19.80 9.22
N LEU A 53 14.25 19.83 10.41
CA LEU A 53 13.03 20.58 10.71
C LEU A 53 13.25 22.10 10.72
N GLU A 54 14.47 22.56 11.02
CA GLU A 54 14.80 23.99 11.08
C GLU A 54 15.10 24.57 9.70
N LEU A 55 15.45 23.74 8.74
CA LEU A 55 15.71 24.13 7.37
C LEU A 55 14.42 24.18 6.54
N THR A 56 14.44 24.98 5.48
CA THR A 56 13.35 25.03 4.49
C THR A 56 13.31 23.76 3.63
N ALA A 57 12.20 23.55 2.89
CA ALA A 57 12.12 22.47 1.94
C ALA A 57 13.24 22.58 0.88
N THR A 58 13.47 23.78 0.34
CA THR A 58 14.56 24.09 -0.61
C THR A 58 15.93 23.73 -0.05
N GLU A 59 16.23 24.11 1.19
CA GLU A 59 17.55 23.85 1.82
C GLU A 59 17.76 22.35 2.06
N ASN A 60 16.72 21.61 2.49
CA ASN A 60 16.78 20.18 2.63
C ASN A 60 17.14 19.49 1.29
N LEU A 61 16.49 19.88 0.20
CA LEU A 61 16.81 19.36 -1.14
C LEU A 61 18.20 19.78 -1.61
N LEU A 62 18.64 21.00 -1.33
CA LEU A 62 19.97 21.50 -1.69
C LEU A 62 21.10 20.71 -1.03
N ILE A 63 20.93 20.31 0.24
CA ILE A 63 21.90 19.45 0.92
C ILE A 63 22.04 18.12 0.17
N PHE A 64 20.94 17.48 -0.19
CA PHE A 64 20.97 16.21 -0.92
C PHE A 64 21.53 16.38 -2.34
N ALA A 65 21.19 17.45 -3.06
CA ALA A 65 21.78 17.76 -4.35
C ALA A 65 23.31 17.93 -4.28
N LYS A 66 23.83 18.49 -3.19
CA LYS A 66 25.28 18.57 -2.95
C LYS A 66 25.89 17.21 -2.65
N LEU A 67 25.25 16.41 -1.79
CA LEU A 67 25.72 15.09 -1.38
C LEU A 67 25.79 14.11 -2.59
N TYR A 68 24.82 14.19 -3.48
CA TYR A 68 24.80 13.37 -4.71
C TYR A 68 25.58 13.98 -5.88
N GLY A 69 26.33 15.08 -5.64
CA GLY A 69 27.23 15.66 -6.64
C GLY A 69 26.54 16.38 -7.80
N VAL A 70 25.27 16.80 -7.64
CA VAL A 70 24.58 17.58 -8.68
C VAL A 70 25.38 18.86 -8.96
N PRO A 71 25.71 19.19 -10.22
CA PRO A 71 26.43 20.40 -10.59
C PRO A 71 25.71 21.66 -10.08
N ARG A 72 26.50 22.67 -9.65
CA ARG A 72 25.95 23.88 -9.01
C ARG A 72 24.94 24.61 -9.90
N GLU A 73 25.20 24.64 -11.19
CA GLU A 73 24.38 25.28 -12.22
C GLU A 73 23.00 24.64 -12.37
N HIS A 74 22.87 23.34 -12.13
CA HIS A 74 21.61 22.61 -12.30
C HIS A 74 20.77 22.49 -11.00
N ARG A 75 21.35 22.82 -9.84
CA ARG A 75 20.66 22.59 -8.55
C ARG A 75 19.37 23.37 -8.39
N LYS A 76 19.36 24.63 -8.83
CA LYS A 76 18.20 25.51 -8.67
C LYS A 76 17.01 25.02 -9.51
N GLU A 77 17.26 24.64 -10.74
CA GLU A 77 16.24 24.12 -11.66
C GLU A 77 15.70 22.78 -11.15
N LEU A 78 16.58 21.83 -10.84
CA LEU A 78 16.22 20.53 -10.28
C LEU A 78 15.37 20.65 -9.00
N ILE A 79 15.74 21.53 -8.06
CA ILE A 79 14.98 21.70 -6.82
C ILE A 79 13.58 22.28 -7.11
N ALA A 80 13.46 23.22 -8.04
CA ALA A 80 12.17 23.77 -8.46
C ALA A 80 11.27 22.68 -9.10
N GLU A 81 11.83 21.83 -9.97
CA GLU A 81 11.13 20.70 -10.59
C GLU A 81 10.67 19.69 -9.53
N LEU A 82 11.55 19.31 -8.60
CA LEU A 82 11.19 18.36 -7.55
C LEU A 82 10.11 18.90 -6.61
N LEU A 83 10.19 20.18 -6.21
CA LEU A 83 9.15 20.82 -5.40
C LEU A 83 7.82 20.90 -6.14
N ALA A 84 7.84 21.13 -7.44
CA ALA A 84 6.62 21.08 -8.26
C ALA A 84 6.06 19.67 -8.36
N ALA A 85 6.89 18.66 -8.58
CA ALA A 85 6.48 17.24 -8.66
C ALA A 85 5.82 16.75 -7.37
N VAL A 86 6.28 17.23 -6.20
CA VAL A 86 5.68 16.88 -4.91
C VAL A 86 4.64 17.90 -4.42
N GLU A 87 4.24 18.86 -5.26
CA GLU A 87 3.21 19.88 -4.98
C GLU A 87 3.55 20.77 -3.76
N LEU A 88 4.82 21.13 -3.59
CA LEU A 88 5.31 21.97 -2.50
C LEU A 88 5.91 23.32 -2.96
N THR A 89 5.68 23.74 -4.21
CA THR A 89 6.25 24.99 -4.76
C THR A 89 5.94 26.22 -3.88
N GLN A 90 4.70 26.31 -3.34
CA GLN A 90 4.29 27.43 -2.50
C GLN A 90 4.92 27.42 -1.09
N TRP A 91 5.49 26.26 -0.71
CA TRP A 91 6.07 26.00 0.61
C TRP A 91 7.59 25.86 0.56
N ALA A 92 8.20 26.19 -0.59
CA ALA A 92 9.62 26.02 -0.88
C ALA A 92 10.54 26.62 0.20
N ASP A 93 10.20 27.83 0.64
CA ASP A 93 10.99 28.63 1.58
C ASP A 93 10.46 28.59 3.02
N GLU A 94 9.45 27.73 3.31
CA GLU A 94 8.98 27.52 4.67
C GLU A 94 9.82 26.44 5.39
N PRO A 95 10.20 26.67 6.67
CA PRO A 95 10.85 25.66 7.48
C PRO A 95 10.01 24.39 7.62
N VAL A 96 10.64 23.22 7.49
CA VAL A 96 9.94 21.92 7.50
C VAL A 96 9.11 21.70 8.76
N LYS A 97 9.50 22.26 9.91
CA LYS A 97 8.72 22.19 11.16
C LYS A 97 7.32 22.80 11.06
N LYS A 98 7.09 23.75 10.16
CA LYS A 98 5.78 24.38 9.94
C LYS A 98 4.87 23.59 8.99
N LEU A 99 5.42 22.61 8.26
CA LEU A 99 4.69 21.80 7.32
C LEU A 99 3.82 20.74 8.02
N SER A 100 2.70 20.37 7.41
CA SER A 100 1.89 19.24 7.87
C SER A 100 2.66 17.90 7.77
N GLY A 101 2.17 16.83 8.40
CA GLY A 101 2.79 15.51 8.31
C GLY A 101 2.90 15.01 6.86
N GLY A 102 1.83 15.16 6.08
CA GLY A 102 1.82 14.81 4.66
C GLY A 102 2.82 15.65 3.84
N MET A 103 2.91 16.94 4.09
CA MET A 103 3.88 17.82 3.41
C MET A 103 5.33 17.46 3.78
N ARG A 104 5.60 17.13 5.04
CA ARG A 104 6.93 16.63 5.45
C ARG A 104 7.28 15.33 4.73
N ARG A 105 6.32 14.42 4.59
CA ARG A 105 6.53 13.18 3.83
C ARG A 105 6.83 13.44 2.36
N ARG A 106 6.19 14.42 1.74
CA ARG A 106 6.48 14.87 0.38
C ARG A 106 7.91 15.43 0.23
N VAL A 107 8.42 16.17 1.23
CA VAL A 107 9.83 16.62 1.27
C VAL A 107 10.79 15.40 1.29
N GLU A 108 10.52 14.38 2.12
CA GLU A 108 11.32 13.16 2.15
C GLU A 108 11.37 12.46 0.78
N ILE A 109 10.21 12.37 0.11
CA ILE A 109 10.12 11.75 -1.22
C ILE A 109 10.93 12.56 -2.24
N ALA A 110 10.80 13.88 -2.25
CA ALA A 110 11.58 14.75 -3.13
C ALA A 110 13.09 14.59 -2.90
N ARG A 111 13.53 14.46 -1.65
CA ARG A 111 14.95 14.20 -1.31
C ARG A 111 15.46 12.89 -1.91
N GLY A 112 14.64 11.84 -1.88
CA GLY A 112 14.97 10.54 -2.48
C GLY A 112 15.06 10.55 -4.00
N LEU A 113 14.52 11.58 -4.65
CA LEU A 113 14.50 11.73 -6.11
C LEU A 113 15.62 12.64 -6.68
N VAL A 114 16.36 13.33 -5.83
CA VAL A 114 17.34 14.36 -6.20
C VAL A 114 18.39 13.90 -7.23
N HIS A 115 18.77 12.64 -7.21
CA HIS A 115 19.79 12.07 -8.11
C HIS A 115 19.20 11.23 -9.24
N HIS A 116 17.90 11.39 -9.52
CA HIS A 116 17.16 10.66 -10.56
C HIS A 116 17.34 9.13 -10.47
N PRO A 117 16.97 8.50 -9.33
CA PRO A 117 17.13 7.07 -9.17
C PRO A 117 16.24 6.31 -10.15
N ARG A 118 16.62 5.10 -10.54
CA ARG A 118 15.77 4.20 -11.33
C ARG A 118 14.77 3.44 -10.47
N ILE A 119 15.12 3.22 -9.21
CA ILE A 119 14.31 2.46 -8.26
C ILE A 119 14.16 3.26 -6.97
N LEU A 120 12.93 3.41 -6.49
CA LEU A 120 12.60 4.08 -5.24
C LEU A 120 12.13 3.06 -4.20
N PHE A 121 12.80 2.99 -3.08
CA PHE A 121 12.41 2.19 -1.92
C PHE A 121 11.69 3.07 -0.90
N LEU A 122 10.48 2.66 -0.51
CA LEU A 122 9.64 3.37 0.45
C LEU A 122 9.31 2.42 1.62
N ASP A 123 9.79 2.72 2.81
CA ASP A 123 9.43 1.94 4.00
C ASP A 123 8.24 2.61 4.70
N GLU A 124 7.06 2.00 4.61
CA GLU A 124 5.79 2.46 5.18
C GLU A 124 5.50 3.96 4.90
N PRO A 125 5.35 4.37 3.62
CA PRO A 125 5.39 5.79 3.23
C PRO A 125 4.29 6.65 3.81
N THR A 126 3.16 6.10 4.22
CA THR A 126 2.01 6.88 4.70
C THR A 126 1.62 6.59 6.15
N THR A 127 2.48 5.86 6.87
CA THR A 127 2.24 5.57 8.29
C THR A 127 2.16 6.86 9.12
N GLY A 128 1.12 6.97 9.95
CA GLY A 128 0.89 8.13 10.80
C GLY A 128 0.25 9.34 10.10
N LEU A 129 -0.07 9.24 8.80
CA LEU A 129 -0.81 10.28 8.09
C LEU A 129 -2.33 10.11 8.25
N ASP A 130 -3.04 11.20 8.27
CA ASP A 130 -4.50 11.22 8.16
C ASP A 130 -4.96 10.72 6.78
N PRO A 131 -6.22 10.26 6.62
CA PRO A 131 -6.71 9.69 5.36
C PRO A 131 -6.59 10.61 4.15
N VAL A 132 -6.77 11.92 4.32
CA VAL A 132 -6.68 12.90 3.22
C VAL A 132 -5.24 13.08 2.77
N SER A 133 -4.33 13.28 3.73
CA SER A 133 -2.89 13.39 3.47
C SER A 133 -2.35 12.11 2.81
N ARG A 134 -2.82 10.93 3.26
CA ARG A 134 -2.45 9.63 2.68
C ARG A 134 -2.86 9.54 1.21
N ALA A 135 -4.12 9.84 0.91
CA ALA A 135 -4.63 9.82 -0.47
C ALA A 135 -3.83 10.75 -1.39
N GLY A 136 -3.49 11.97 -0.91
CA GLY A 136 -2.68 12.92 -1.66
C GLY A 136 -1.24 12.43 -1.92
N VAL A 137 -0.63 11.72 -0.96
CA VAL A 137 0.70 11.10 -1.15
C VAL A 137 0.61 9.97 -2.17
N TRP A 138 -0.45 9.15 -2.16
CA TRP A 138 -0.65 8.07 -3.15
C TRP A 138 -0.79 8.60 -4.57
N GLU A 139 -1.60 9.63 -4.76
CA GLU A 139 -1.80 10.25 -6.08
C GLU A 139 -0.49 10.83 -6.62
N MET A 140 0.23 11.56 -5.78
CA MET A 140 1.54 12.11 -6.12
C MET A 140 2.56 11.00 -6.49
N LEU A 141 2.65 9.91 -5.70
CA LEU A 141 3.56 8.80 -6.00
C LEU A 141 3.22 8.12 -7.32
N ARG A 142 1.93 7.92 -7.61
CA ARG A 142 1.49 7.35 -8.89
C ARG A 142 1.93 8.24 -10.06
N LYS A 143 1.67 9.55 -9.96
CA LYS A 143 2.07 10.51 -10.98
C LYS A 143 3.59 10.50 -11.23
N ILE A 144 4.39 10.57 -10.15
CA ILE A 144 5.86 10.53 -10.25
C ILE A 144 6.34 9.22 -10.88
N LYS A 145 5.76 8.08 -10.50
CA LYS A 145 6.08 6.76 -11.08
C LYS A 145 5.84 6.75 -12.58
N ASP A 146 4.67 7.22 -13.01
CA ASP A 146 4.26 7.15 -14.41
C ASP A 146 5.05 8.14 -15.30
N GLU A 147 5.28 9.37 -14.83
CA GLU A 147 6.02 10.39 -15.56
C GLU A 147 7.52 10.07 -15.70
N ASN A 148 8.13 9.43 -14.70
CA ASN A 148 9.57 9.16 -14.68
C ASN A 148 9.93 7.70 -15.01
N GLN A 149 8.97 6.84 -15.36
CA GLN A 149 9.18 5.40 -15.56
C GLN A 149 9.91 4.75 -14.36
N LEU A 150 9.60 5.21 -13.16
CA LEU A 150 10.27 4.83 -11.94
C LEU A 150 9.74 3.48 -11.44
N THR A 151 10.64 2.56 -11.12
CA THR A 151 10.27 1.35 -10.36
C THR A 151 10.14 1.71 -8.89
N VAL A 152 8.99 1.41 -8.27
CA VAL A 152 8.76 1.68 -6.86
C VAL A 152 8.58 0.37 -6.10
N LEU A 153 9.38 0.15 -5.07
CA LEU A 153 9.17 -0.91 -4.09
C LEU A 153 8.79 -0.29 -2.76
N LEU A 154 7.59 -0.58 -2.29
CA LEU A 154 7.13 -0.08 -0.99
C LEU A 154 6.79 -1.22 -0.03
N THR A 155 6.99 -0.98 1.25
CA THR A 155 6.37 -1.80 2.31
C THR A 155 5.20 -1.06 2.90
N THR A 156 4.19 -1.80 3.26
CA THR A 156 3.03 -1.26 3.97
C THR A 156 2.34 -2.34 4.78
N HIS A 157 1.61 -1.94 5.79
CA HIS A 157 0.63 -2.76 6.50
C HIS A 157 -0.80 -2.31 6.19
N TYR A 158 -0.98 -1.32 5.31
CA TYR A 158 -2.28 -0.86 4.82
C TYR A 158 -2.62 -1.58 3.52
N MET A 159 -3.65 -2.43 3.55
CA MET A 159 -4.05 -3.22 2.38
C MET A 159 -4.65 -2.36 1.27
N ASP A 160 -5.33 -1.29 1.63
CA ASP A 160 -5.86 -0.29 0.68
C ASP A 160 -4.74 0.48 -0.06
N GLU A 161 -3.60 0.74 0.59
CA GLU A 161 -2.42 1.30 -0.05
C GLU A 161 -1.83 0.34 -1.08
N ALA A 162 -1.63 -0.92 -0.69
CA ALA A 162 -1.13 -1.94 -1.59
C ALA A 162 -2.06 -2.16 -2.80
N ASP A 163 -3.37 -2.21 -2.57
CA ASP A 163 -4.37 -2.43 -3.61
C ASP A 163 -4.40 -1.29 -4.64
N LYS A 164 -4.20 -0.06 -4.18
CA LYS A 164 -4.27 1.14 -5.05
C LYS A 164 -2.97 1.47 -5.76
N LEU A 165 -1.82 1.18 -5.17
CA LEU A 165 -0.52 1.64 -5.70
C LEU A 165 0.28 0.54 -6.40
N CYS A 166 0.09 -0.73 -6.04
CA CYS A 166 0.99 -1.79 -6.47
C CYS A 166 0.46 -2.56 -7.68
N ASP A 167 1.31 -2.76 -8.68
CA ASP A 167 1.04 -3.65 -9.80
C ASP A 167 1.16 -5.13 -9.38
N ARG A 168 2.04 -5.42 -8.41
CA ARG A 168 2.25 -6.74 -7.80
C ARG A 168 2.43 -6.60 -6.30
N ILE A 169 1.95 -7.57 -5.55
CA ILE A 169 2.00 -7.60 -4.09
C ILE A 169 2.65 -8.89 -3.63
N ALA A 170 3.65 -8.76 -2.75
CA ALA A 170 4.25 -9.86 -2.03
C ALA A 170 3.71 -9.88 -0.59
N ILE A 171 3.07 -10.97 -0.19
CA ILE A 171 2.66 -11.20 1.19
C ILE A 171 3.79 -11.92 1.90
N VAL A 172 4.34 -11.29 2.92
CA VAL A 172 5.47 -11.81 3.71
C VAL A 172 5.03 -12.00 5.16
N ASP A 173 5.28 -13.18 5.71
CA ASP A 173 5.06 -13.49 7.12
C ASP A 173 6.23 -14.31 7.68
N HIS A 174 6.71 -13.98 8.90
CA HIS A 174 7.85 -14.63 9.55
C HIS A 174 9.10 -14.81 8.65
N GLY A 175 9.38 -13.87 7.76
CA GLY A 175 10.52 -13.92 6.83
C GLY A 175 10.29 -14.81 5.61
N HIS A 176 9.11 -15.41 5.46
CA HIS A 176 8.75 -16.24 4.32
C HIS A 176 7.83 -15.51 3.35
N LEU A 177 8.05 -15.72 2.05
CA LEU A 177 7.15 -15.26 1.00
C LEU A 177 5.96 -16.22 0.91
N MET A 178 4.78 -15.76 1.33
CA MET A 178 3.55 -16.55 1.34
C MET A 178 2.83 -16.53 0.00
N ALA A 179 2.78 -15.37 -0.65
CA ALA A 179 2.17 -15.20 -1.98
C ALA A 179 2.80 -14.01 -2.71
N LEU A 180 2.80 -14.06 -4.05
CA LEU A 180 3.27 -12.98 -4.92
C LEU A 180 2.48 -12.99 -6.21
N ASP A 181 1.60 -12.01 -6.41
CA ASP A 181 0.85 -11.83 -7.66
C ASP A 181 0.29 -10.41 -7.77
N THR A 182 -0.49 -10.15 -8.82
CA THR A 182 -1.28 -8.91 -8.94
C THR A 182 -2.40 -8.86 -7.89
N PRO A 183 -2.87 -7.66 -7.47
CA PRO A 183 -3.98 -7.54 -6.52
C PRO A 183 -5.22 -8.35 -6.94
N ILE A 184 -5.56 -8.31 -8.23
CA ILE A 184 -6.72 -9.02 -8.77
C ILE A 184 -6.56 -10.55 -8.61
N ARG A 185 -5.40 -11.09 -8.96
CA ARG A 185 -5.14 -12.54 -8.86
C ARG A 185 -5.09 -13.00 -7.41
N LEU A 186 -4.49 -12.22 -6.52
CA LEU A 186 -4.50 -12.52 -5.09
C LEU A 186 -5.91 -12.59 -4.54
N LYS A 187 -6.78 -11.64 -4.88
CA LYS A 187 -8.18 -11.65 -4.45
C LYS A 187 -8.97 -12.84 -5.01
N SER A 188 -8.68 -13.25 -6.24
CA SER A 188 -9.34 -14.42 -6.88
C SER A 188 -8.74 -15.78 -6.48
N SER A 189 -7.59 -15.80 -5.78
CA SER A 189 -6.92 -17.04 -5.38
C SER A 189 -7.48 -17.67 -4.10
N ILE A 190 -8.28 -16.92 -3.36
CA ILE A 190 -8.86 -17.38 -2.09
C ILE A 190 -10.35 -17.64 -2.26
N PRO A 191 -10.86 -18.72 -1.68
CA PRO A 191 -12.28 -19.05 -1.71
C PRO A 191 -13.04 -18.21 -0.67
N VAL A 192 -13.08 -16.88 -0.89
CA VAL A 192 -13.92 -15.99 -0.10
C VAL A 192 -15.09 -15.58 -0.97
N ASP A 193 -16.27 -15.91 -0.49
CA ASP A 193 -17.52 -15.64 -1.17
C ASP A 193 -17.80 -14.15 -1.24
N ASN A 194 -18.28 -13.68 -2.37
CA ASN A 194 -18.82 -12.33 -2.45
C ASN A 194 -20.13 -12.29 -1.68
N ILE A 195 -20.32 -11.27 -0.88
CA ILE A 195 -21.55 -11.07 -0.11
C ILE A 195 -22.34 -9.92 -0.73
N ILE A 196 -23.59 -10.21 -1.08
CA ILE A 196 -24.55 -9.19 -1.53
C ILE A 196 -25.54 -8.97 -0.39
N GLU A 197 -25.61 -7.74 0.11
CA GLU A 197 -26.63 -7.32 1.04
C GLU A 197 -27.64 -6.45 0.28
N ALA A 198 -28.90 -6.88 0.27
CA ALA A 198 -29.94 -6.17 -0.44
C ALA A 198 -31.20 -6.03 0.41
N SER A 199 -31.89 -4.89 0.28
CA SER A 199 -33.21 -4.69 0.88
C SER A 199 -34.27 -4.48 -0.20
N PHE A 200 -35.46 -4.94 0.09
CA PHE A 200 -36.55 -5.05 -0.89
C PHE A 200 -37.88 -4.46 -0.36
N ALA A 201 -38.69 -3.97 -1.27
CA ALA A 201 -40.11 -3.69 -1.03
C ALA A 201 -40.96 -4.53 -1.98
N ASN A 202 -42.14 -4.91 -1.48
CA ASN A 202 -43.14 -5.68 -2.23
C ASN A 202 -42.63 -7.08 -2.66
N ALA A 203 -41.67 -7.68 -1.96
CA ALA A 203 -41.23 -9.00 -2.27
C ALA A 203 -42.24 -10.08 -1.86
N PRO A 204 -42.49 -11.08 -2.72
CA PRO A 204 -43.45 -12.15 -2.42
C PRO A 204 -42.89 -13.11 -1.35
N ALA A 205 -43.78 -13.89 -0.71
CA ALA A 205 -43.40 -14.81 0.37
C ALA A 205 -42.31 -15.85 -0.04
N ASN A 206 -42.24 -16.21 -1.33
CA ASN A 206 -41.26 -17.14 -1.88
C ASN A 206 -39.99 -16.44 -2.39
N TRP A 207 -39.72 -15.18 -1.97
CA TRP A 207 -38.59 -14.38 -2.50
C TRP A 207 -37.24 -15.02 -2.19
N GLU A 208 -37.03 -15.51 -0.98
CA GLU A 208 -35.79 -16.19 -0.57
C GLU A 208 -35.48 -17.40 -1.48
N GLN A 209 -36.47 -18.24 -1.77
CA GLN A 209 -36.32 -19.39 -2.69
C GLN A 209 -35.93 -18.96 -4.11
N ARG A 210 -36.41 -17.80 -4.58
CA ARG A 210 -36.02 -17.26 -5.88
C ARG A 210 -34.59 -16.75 -5.88
N LEU A 211 -34.14 -16.15 -4.77
CA LEU A 211 -32.75 -15.70 -4.61
C LEU A 211 -31.78 -16.89 -4.57
N GLU A 212 -32.15 -18.00 -3.94
CA GLU A 212 -31.34 -19.24 -3.91
C GLU A 212 -31.14 -19.87 -5.30
N GLN A 213 -32.05 -19.60 -6.24
CA GLN A 213 -31.96 -20.12 -7.60
C GLN A 213 -31.10 -19.25 -8.54
N LEU A 214 -30.61 -18.10 -8.07
CA LEU A 214 -29.78 -17.23 -8.90
C LEU A 214 -28.41 -17.88 -9.21
N PRO A 215 -27.85 -17.63 -10.38
CA PRO A 215 -26.56 -18.19 -10.77
C PRO A 215 -25.43 -17.81 -9.79
N GLY A 216 -24.70 -18.82 -9.33
CA GLY A 216 -23.54 -18.63 -8.46
C GLY A 216 -23.87 -18.39 -6.99
N VAL A 217 -25.13 -18.39 -6.58
CA VAL A 217 -25.55 -18.30 -5.18
C VAL A 217 -25.24 -19.60 -4.46
N GLU A 218 -24.58 -19.50 -3.31
CA GLU A 218 -24.21 -20.60 -2.44
C GLU A 218 -25.10 -20.65 -1.19
N HIS A 219 -25.43 -19.47 -0.66
CA HIS A 219 -26.27 -19.35 0.52
C HIS A 219 -27.05 -18.05 0.52
N VAL A 220 -28.30 -18.11 0.97
CA VAL A 220 -29.16 -16.94 1.23
C VAL A 220 -29.60 -16.97 2.69
N SER A 221 -29.56 -15.82 3.34
CA SER A 221 -30.10 -15.64 4.70
C SER A 221 -30.82 -14.30 4.78
N GLY A 222 -31.96 -14.27 5.47
CA GLY A 222 -32.73 -13.04 5.64
C GLY A 222 -34.24 -13.27 5.62
N ASN A 223 -34.95 -12.35 5.01
CA ASN A 223 -36.41 -12.39 4.87
C ASN A 223 -36.85 -11.64 3.61
N THR A 224 -38.15 -11.45 3.44
CA THR A 224 -38.72 -10.72 2.27
C THR A 224 -38.33 -9.24 2.21
N GLN A 225 -37.86 -8.63 3.29
CA GLN A 225 -37.47 -7.21 3.31
C GLN A 225 -35.97 -7.00 3.15
N ALA A 226 -35.14 -7.95 3.60
CA ALA A 226 -33.68 -7.88 3.51
C ALA A 226 -33.08 -9.27 3.38
N ALA A 227 -32.12 -9.42 2.47
CA ALA A 227 -31.38 -10.67 2.28
C ALA A 227 -29.88 -10.41 2.23
N ARG A 228 -29.13 -11.36 2.77
CA ARG A 228 -27.68 -11.51 2.63
C ARG A 228 -27.41 -12.75 1.79
N ILE A 229 -26.79 -12.56 0.65
CA ILE A 229 -26.56 -13.60 -0.37
C ILE A 229 -25.05 -13.82 -0.48
N THR A 230 -24.61 -15.05 -0.24
CA THR A 230 -23.23 -15.49 -0.46
C THR A 230 -23.14 -16.08 -1.86
N THR A 231 -22.14 -15.64 -2.65
CA THR A 231 -22.04 -16.01 -4.06
C THR A 231 -20.61 -16.07 -4.54
N ALA A 232 -20.32 -17.01 -5.44
CA ALA A 232 -19.03 -17.13 -6.11
C ALA A 232 -18.72 -15.94 -7.06
N SER A 233 -19.75 -15.19 -7.54
CA SER A 233 -19.57 -14.06 -8.45
C SER A 233 -20.53 -12.93 -8.15
N GLY A 234 -20.08 -11.93 -7.38
CA GLY A 234 -20.90 -10.78 -7.00
C GLY A 234 -21.50 -10.03 -8.19
N ALA A 235 -20.74 -9.80 -9.26
CA ALA A 235 -21.21 -9.07 -10.44
C ALA A 235 -22.31 -9.83 -11.22
N ALA A 236 -22.09 -11.13 -11.47
CA ALA A 236 -23.05 -11.95 -12.19
C ALA A 236 -24.35 -12.12 -11.40
N THR A 237 -24.24 -12.42 -10.10
CA THR A 237 -25.39 -12.59 -9.21
C THR A 237 -26.15 -11.28 -9.02
N THR A 238 -25.46 -10.12 -8.94
CA THR A 238 -26.11 -8.82 -8.88
C THR A 238 -26.95 -8.55 -10.13
N THR A 239 -26.41 -8.82 -11.31
CA THR A 239 -27.14 -8.67 -12.57
C THR A 239 -28.39 -9.57 -12.61
N ALA A 240 -28.24 -10.83 -12.23
CA ALA A 240 -29.35 -11.78 -12.17
C ALA A 240 -30.41 -11.36 -11.13
N LEU A 241 -29.98 -10.89 -9.95
CA LEU A 241 -30.88 -10.38 -8.91
C LEU A 241 -31.73 -9.21 -9.41
N MET A 242 -31.10 -8.23 -10.07
CA MET A 242 -31.82 -7.06 -10.60
C MET A 242 -32.83 -7.45 -11.67
N SER A 243 -32.49 -8.38 -12.56
CA SER A 243 -33.43 -8.91 -13.57
C SER A 243 -34.60 -9.65 -12.93
N THR A 244 -34.32 -10.55 -11.98
CA THR A 244 -35.36 -11.32 -11.26
C THR A 244 -36.27 -10.40 -10.44
N ALA A 245 -35.72 -9.36 -9.82
CA ALA A 245 -36.54 -8.37 -9.10
C ALA A 245 -37.47 -7.61 -10.03
N ALA A 246 -36.97 -7.17 -11.18
CA ALA A 246 -37.81 -6.47 -12.19
C ALA A 246 -38.93 -7.34 -12.72
N GLU A 247 -38.64 -8.61 -13.05
CA GLU A 247 -39.66 -9.59 -13.51
C GLU A 247 -40.73 -9.90 -12.47
N ALA A 248 -40.35 -9.88 -11.17
CA ALA A 248 -41.27 -10.14 -10.06
C ALA A 248 -41.97 -8.92 -9.55
N GLY A 249 -41.73 -7.72 -10.09
CA GLY A 249 -42.29 -6.46 -9.59
C GLY A 249 -41.74 -6.08 -8.18
N VAL A 250 -40.61 -6.61 -7.78
CA VAL A 250 -39.97 -6.32 -6.50
C VAL A 250 -39.10 -5.08 -6.65
N THR A 251 -39.24 -4.13 -5.73
CA THR A 251 -38.41 -2.93 -5.71
C THR A 251 -37.16 -3.20 -4.85
N VAL A 252 -35.96 -3.06 -5.42
CA VAL A 252 -34.70 -3.08 -4.68
C VAL A 252 -34.50 -1.70 -4.07
N LEU A 253 -34.51 -1.60 -2.75
CA LEU A 253 -34.36 -0.34 -2.00
C LEU A 253 -32.87 0.00 -1.76
N SER A 254 -32.06 -1.01 -1.46
CA SER A 254 -30.61 -0.88 -1.32
C SER A 254 -29.92 -2.15 -1.82
N LEU A 255 -28.71 -2.00 -2.32
CA LEU A 255 -27.85 -3.11 -2.71
C LEU A 255 -26.39 -2.73 -2.46
N ALA A 256 -25.71 -3.57 -1.67
CA ALA A 256 -24.29 -3.44 -1.41
C ALA A 256 -23.60 -4.76 -1.77
N VAL A 257 -22.51 -4.69 -2.53
CA VAL A 257 -21.69 -5.86 -2.88
C VAL A 257 -20.39 -5.74 -2.13
N GLN A 258 -20.14 -6.66 -1.21
CA GLN A 258 -18.86 -6.81 -0.54
C GLN A 258 -18.04 -7.82 -1.35
N SER A 259 -17.03 -7.34 -2.05
CA SER A 259 -16.08 -8.18 -2.76
C SER A 259 -14.88 -8.52 -1.86
N THR A 260 -14.22 -9.62 -2.18
CA THR A 260 -12.97 -10.03 -1.54
C THR A 260 -11.96 -8.88 -1.48
N THR A 261 -11.43 -8.62 -0.30
CA THR A 261 -10.44 -7.58 -0.04
C THR A 261 -9.03 -8.18 0.08
N LEU A 262 -8.00 -7.35 0.04
CA LEU A 262 -6.63 -7.81 0.37
C LEU A 262 -6.47 -8.15 1.86
N ASP A 263 -7.34 -7.62 2.75
CA ASP A 263 -7.38 -8.05 4.15
C ASP A 263 -7.80 -9.51 4.26
N ASP A 264 -8.79 -9.95 3.47
CA ASP A 264 -9.22 -11.35 3.41
C ASP A 264 -8.11 -12.25 2.87
N VAL A 265 -7.42 -11.80 1.83
CA VAL A 265 -6.24 -12.50 1.27
C VAL A 265 -5.16 -12.65 2.34
N PHE A 266 -4.87 -11.58 3.07
CA PHE A 266 -3.87 -11.61 4.14
C PHE A 266 -4.24 -12.61 5.24
N VAL A 267 -5.50 -12.59 5.71
CA VAL A 267 -6.01 -13.54 6.72
C VAL A 267 -5.89 -14.98 6.21
N HIS A 268 -6.25 -15.23 4.96
CA HIS A 268 -6.17 -16.56 4.36
C HIS A 268 -4.74 -17.12 4.36
N TYR A 269 -3.76 -16.33 3.92
CA TYR A 269 -2.38 -16.80 3.80
C TYR A 269 -1.60 -16.84 5.12
N THR A 270 -1.96 -16.00 6.10
CA THR A 270 -1.23 -15.91 7.38
C THR A 270 -1.97 -16.58 8.53
N GLY A 271 -3.27 -16.87 8.40
CA GLY A 271 -4.11 -17.41 9.47
C GLY A 271 -4.38 -16.43 10.61
N ARG A 272 -4.09 -15.13 10.43
CA ARG A 272 -4.20 -14.09 11.46
C ARG A 272 -4.99 -12.89 10.98
N GLN A 273 -5.78 -12.29 11.87
CA GLN A 273 -6.35 -10.99 11.59
C GLN A 273 -5.25 -9.92 11.61
N LEU A 274 -5.34 -8.95 10.71
CA LEU A 274 -4.34 -7.89 10.59
C LEU A 274 -4.16 -7.10 11.90
N ARG A 275 -5.26 -6.89 12.66
CA ARG A 275 -5.23 -6.20 13.96
C ARG A 275 -4.38 -6.93 15.00
N ASP A 276 -4.47 -8.25 15.04
CA ASP A 276 -3.69 -9.09 15.98
C ASP A 276 -2.21 -9.09 15.58
N ALA A 277 -1.94 -9.16 14.27
CA ALA A 277 -0.60 -9.09 13.72
C ALA A 277 0.11 -7.74 13.95
N LEU A 278 -0.62 -6.65 14.11
CA LEU A 278 -0.07 -5.32 14.42
C LEU A 278 0.24 -5.13 15.92
N GLN A 279 -0.39 -5.90 16.82
CA GLN A 279 -0.20 -5.82 18.26
C GLN A 279 0.94 -6.71 18.80
N GLU A 280 1.46 -7.64 17.99
CA GLU A 280 2.62 -8.44 18.42
C GLU A 280 3.87 -7.56 18.55
N PRO A 281 4.54 -7.56 19.73
CA PRO A 281 5.79 -6.82 19.90
C PRO A 281 6.86 -7.34 18.93
N SER A 282 7.61 -6.44 18.32
CA SER A 282 8.68 -6.81 17.41
C SER A 282 9.72 -7.69 18.12
N ALA A 283 10.46 -8.50 17.36
CA ALA A 283 11.55 -9.32 17.93
C ALA A 283 12.61 -8.47 18.68
N ALA A 284 12.76 -7.20 18.29
CA ALA A 284 13.62 -6.23 18.97
C ALA A 284 13.05 -5.84 20.35
N ASP A 285 11.73 -5.69 20.49
CA ASP A 285 11.09 -5.35 21.76
C ASP A 285 11.15 -6.54 22.74
N ARG A 286 11.08 -7.77 22.23
CA ARG A 286 11.26 -9.00 23.06
C ARG A 286 12.67 -9.11 23.65
N SER A 287 13.70 -8.72 22.90
CA SER A 287 15.09 -8.73 23.41
C SER A 287 15.34 -7.68 24.50
N ILE A 288 14.63 -6.56 24.46
CA ILE A 288 14.72 -5.49 25.48
C ILE A 288 14.00 -5.93 26.77
N MET A 289 12.89 -6.66 26.67
CA MET A 289 12.16 -7.18 27.85
C MET A 289 12.93 -8.28 28.57
N VAL A 290 13.66 -9.15 27.86
CA VAL A 290 14.48 -10.21 28.46
C VAL A 290 15.70 -9.63 29.18
N ASN A 291 16.26 -8.50 28.74
CA ASN A 291 17.42 -7.86 29.38
C ASN A 291 17.07 -6.96 30.60
N ARG A 292 15.78 -6.66 30.86
CA ARG A 292 15.34 -5.91 32.05
C ARG A 292 14.93 -6.80 33.22
N GLY A 293 14.97 -8.11 33.06
CA GLY A 293 14.63 -9.11 34.07
C GLY A 293 15.84 -9.86 34.68
N ARG A 294 17.07 -9.33 34.50
CA ARG A 294 18.26 -9.83 35.18
C ARG A 294 18.92 -8.77 36.02
#